data_8401498672d1f96ecc266f824a87786d
#
_entry.id   8401498672d1f96ecc266f824a87786d
#
_cell.length_a   1.000
_cell.length_b   1.000
_cell.length_c   1.000
_cell.angle_alpha   90.00
_cell.angle_beta   90.00
_cell.angle_gamma   90.00
#
_symmetry.space_group_name_H-M   'P 1'
#
loop_
_entity.id
_entity.type
_entity.pdbx_description
1 polymer ?
#
loop_
_entity_poly.entity_id
_entity_poly.type
_entity_poly.pdbx_seq_one_letter_code
_entity_poly.pdbx_strand_id
1 'polypeptide(L)' 'MAGSIMVRYAQKTYKQRRAEYNDSAVFKNLTHSVDIIPESISIMTFSTQKEAGKFAEDMRDKGYHIIEIKDDYRKS' A
#
# COMPACT_ATOMS: atom_id res chain seq x y z
N MET A 1 10.26 19.33 15.17
CA MET A 1 10.17 18.49 13.98
C MET A 1 8.75 18.14 13.67
N ALA A 2 8.36 18.39 12.46
CA ALA A 2 7.02 18.06 12.06
C ALA A 2 6.80 16.56 12.15
N GLY A 3 5.56 16.17 12.22
CA GLY A 3 5.23 14.77 12.24
C GLY A 3 5.66 14.08 10.98
N SER A 4 5.55 12.79 10.99
CA SER A 4 5.90 11.99 9.85
C SER A 4 4.66 11.29 9.31
N ILE A 5 4.68 11.03 8.03
CA ILE A 5 3.62 10.28 7.40
C ILE A 5 4.20 8.92 7.03
N MET A 6 3.60 7.88 7.57
CA MET A 6 4.08 6.52 7.37
C MET A 6 3.25 5.84 6.30
N VAL A 7 3.94 5.19 5.38
CA VAL A 7 3.29 4.37 4.36
C VAL A 7 3.75 2.94 4.57
N ARG A 8 2.81 2.06 4.86
CA ARG A 8 3.11 0.63 4.99
C ARG A 8 2.64 -0.06 3.74
N TYR A 9 3.49 -0.87 3.16
CA TYR A 9 3.18 -1.51 1.90
C TYR A 9 3.79 -2.90 1.85
N ALA A 10 3.32 -3.71 0.91
CA ALA A 10 3.81 -5.07 0.77
C ALA A 10 3.60 -5.54 -0.65
N GLN A 11 4.31 -6.61 -1.02
CA GLN A 11 4.11 -7.23 -2.31
C GLN A 11 2.90 -8.14 -2.25
N LYS A 12 2.13 -8.14 -3.34
CA LYS A 12 1.02 -9.08 -3.48
C LYS A 12 1.56 -10.43 -3.90
N THR A 13 0.87 -11.49 -3.47
CA THR A 13 1.26 -12.82 -3.91
C THR A 13 0.99 -12.97 -5.40
N TYR A 14 1.66 -13.93 -6.00
CA TYR A 14 1.43 -14.22 -7.41
C TYR A 14 -0.03 -14.57 -7.65
N LYS A 15 -0.62 -15.34 -6.75
CA LYS A 15 -2.01 -15.73 -6.86
C LYS A 15 -2.93 -14.51 -6.85
N GLN A 16 -2.64 -13.56 -5.96
CA GLN A 16 -3.43 -12.35 -5.87
C GLN A 16 -3.34 -11.54 -7.16
N ARG A 17 -2.13 -11.38 -7.69
CA ARG A 17 -1.94 -10.60 -8.89
C ARG A 17 -2.62 -11.23 -10.10
N ARG A 18 -2.55 -12.56 -10.19
CA ARG A 18 -3.22 -13.28 -11.27
C ARG A 18 -4.74 -13.12 -11.18
N ALA A 19 -5.28 -13.20 -9.97
CA ALA A 19 -6.71 -13.06 -9.79
C ALA A 19 -7.18 -11.67 -10.18
N GLU A 20 -6.44 -10.65 -9.78
CA GLU A 20 -6.80 -9.28 -10.13
C GLU A 20 -6.75 -9.06 -11.63
N TYR A 21 -5.75 -9.63 -12.27
CA TYR A 21 -5.61 -9.47 -13.71
C TYR A 21 -6.78 -10.11 -14.45
N ASN A 22 -7.20 -11.30 -14.00
CA ASN A 22 -8.24 -12.05 -14.68
C ASN A 22 -9.64 -11.53 -14.39
N ASP A 23 -9.86 -11.02 -13.16
CA ASP A 23 -11.19 -10.63 -12.70
C ASP A 23 -11.16 -9.29 -11.99
N SER A 24 -10.56 -8.30 -12.62
CA SER A 24 -10.40 -7.02 -11.96
C SER A 24 -11.74 -6.38 -11.55
N ALA A 25 -12.79 -6.59 -12.35
CA ALA A 25 -14.08 -6.01 -12.03
C ALA A 25 -14.64 -6.61 -10.74
N VAL A 26 -14.46 -7.90 -10.55
CA VAL A 26 -14.92 -8.56 -9.34
C VAL A 26 -14.19 -8.01 -8.13
N PHE A 27 -12.87 -7.89 -8.25
CA PHE A 27 -12.09 -7.40 -7.12
C PHE A 27 -12.35 -5.94 -6.80
N LYS A 28 -12.75 -5.17 -7.78
CA LYS A 28 -13.11 -3.78 -7.52
C LYS A 28 -14.40 -3.66 -6.72
N ASN A 29 -15.31 -4.58 -6.94
CA ASN A 29 -16.64 -4.48 -6.36
C ASN A 29 -16.80 -5.26 -5.08
N LEU A 30 -15.87 -6.14 -4.76
CA LEU A 30 -15.97 -6.96 -3.56
C LEU A 30 -15.03 -6.44 -2.49
N THR A 31 -15.51 -6.50 -1.27
CA THR A 31 -14.68 -6.14 -0.14
C THR A 31 -14.05 -7.41 0.40
N HIS A 32 -12.79 -7.59 0.15
CA HIS A 32 -12.09 -8.73 0.71
C HIS A 32 -10.62 -8.40 0.85
N SER A 33 -9.96 -9.20 1.65
CA SER A 33 -8.56 -8.97 1.95
C SER A 33 -7.68 -9.24 0.75
N VAL A 34 -6.65 -8.43 0.62
CA VAL A 34 -5.65 -8.64 -0.41
C VAL A 34 -4.62 -9.59 0.15
N ASP A 35 -4.28 -10.59 -0.65
CA ASP A 35 -3.30 -11.59 -0.25
C ASP A 35 -1.89 -11.07 -0.51
N ILE A 36 -1.12 -10.89 0.53
CA ILE A 36 0.21 -10.31 0.44
C ILE A 36 1.25 -11.28 0.98
N ILE A 37 2.50 -10.98 0.65
CA ILE A 37 3.63 -11.75 1.16
C ILE A 37 4.08 -11.10 2.46
N PRO A 38 3.84 -11.74 3.61
CA PRO A 38 4.13 -11.08 4.90
C PRO A 38 5.57 -10.63 5.04
N GLU A 39 6.50 -11.37 4.51
CA GLU A 39 7.91 -11.03 4.64
C GLU A 39 8.28 -9.77 3.86
N SER A 40 7.43 -9.34 2.96
CA SER A 40 7.71 -8.17 2.14
C SER A 40 7.17 -6.88 2.73
N ILE A 41 6.49 -6.95 3.86
CA ILE A 41 5.91 -5.75 4.47
C ILE A 41 7.03 -4.78 4.82
N SER A 42 6.89 -3.55 4.36
CA SER A 42 7.90 -2.52 4.56
C SER A 42 7.23 -1.21 4.92
N ILE A 43 8.00 -0.31 5.51
CA ILE A 43 7.50 0.98 5.93
C ILE A 43 8.43 2.06 5.41
N MET A 44 7.82 3.11 4.87
CA MET A 44 8.55 4.33 4.49
C MET A 44 7.91 5.52 5.16
N THR A 45 8.71 6.50 5.53
CA THR A 45 8.19 7.72 6.15
C THR A 45 8.54 8.91 5.28
N PHE A 46 7.67 9.91 5.34
CA PHE A 46 7.81 11.11 4.53
C PHE A 46 7.47 12.34 5.36
N SER A 47 7.96 13.47 4.93
CA SER A 47 7.72 14.72 5.63
C SER A 47 6.38 15.36 5.25
N THR A 48 5.92 15.11 4.04
CA THR A 48 4.68 15.73 3.56
C THR A 48 3.74 14.69 2.99
N GLN A 49 2.45 15.04 3.00
CA GLN A 49 1.45 14.15 2.43
C GLN A 49 1.62 14.02 0.92
N LYS A 50 2.09 15.07 0.29
CA LYS A 50 2.31 15.02 -1.15
C LYS A 50 3.32 13.94 -1.51
N GLU A 51 4.42 13.89 -0.77
CA GLU A 51 5.44 12.88 -1.03
C GLU A 51 4.91 11.49 -0.74
N ALA A 52 4.19 11.34 0.36
CA ALA A 52 3.63 10.03 0.72
C ALA A 52 2.64 9.57 -0.33
N GLY A 53 1.77 10.47 -0.79
CA GLY A 53 0.79 10.11 -1.80
C GLY A 53 1.41 9.71 -3.11
N LYS A 54 2.45 10.43 -3.51
CA LYS A 54 3.14 10.10 -4.75
C LYS A 54 3.81 8.73 -4.65
N PHE A 55 4.43 8.48 -3.52
CA PHE A 55 5.06 7.18 -3.29
C PHE A 55 4.03 6.06 -3.35
N ALA A 56 2.87 6.27 -2.71
CA ALA A 56 1.83 5.26 -2.71
C ALA A 56 1.32 4.97 -4.11
N GLU A 57 1.14 6.02 -4.91
CA GLU A 57 0.71 5.83 -6.29
C GLU A 57 1.74 5.06 -7.09
N ASP A 58 3.00 5.43 -6.94
CA ASP A 58 4.07 4.73 -7.66
C ASP A 58 4.11 3.25 -7.29
N MET A 59 3.93 2.96 -6.01
CA MET A 59 3.99 1.57 -5.57
C MET A 59 2.79 0.78 -6.08
N ARG A 60 1.61 1.41 -6.11
CA ARG A 60 0.44 0.74 -6.68
C ARG A 60 0.66 0.42 -8.15
N ASP A 61 1.26 1.35 -8.88
CA ASP A 61 1.55 1.12 -10.29
C ASP A 61 2.51 -0.02 -10.49
N LYS A 62 3.39 -0.24 -9.53
CA LYS A 62 4.34 -1.34 -9.59
C LYS A 62 3.76 -2.66 -9.11
N GLY A 63 2.52 -2.65 -8.66
CA GLY A 63 1.85 -3.87 -8.25
C GLY A 63 1.91 -4.15 -6.75
N TYR A 64 2.35 -3.19 -5.97
CA TYR A 64 2.37 -3.34 -4.53
C TYR A 64 1.01 -3.00 -3.94
N HIS A 65 0.77 -3.53 -2.75
CA HIS A 65 -0.44 -3.22 -2.01
C HIS A 65 -0.09 -2.21 -0.92
N ILE A 66 -0.84 -1.13 -0.86
CA ILE A 66 -0.66 -0.14 0.20
C ILE A 66 -1.55 -0.55 1.35
N ILE A 67 -0.93 -0.95 2.44
CA ILE A 67 -1.66 -1.46 3.60
C ILE A 67 -2.27 -0.31 4.37
N GLU A 68 -1.48 0.74 4.59
CA GLU A 68 -1.92 1.81 5.46
C GLU A 68 -1.10 3.05 5.17
N ILE A 69 -1.75 4.20 5.24
CA ILE A 69 -1.06 5.49 5.24
C ILE A 69 -1.49 6.17 6.52
N LYS A 70 -0.54 6.39 7.42
CA LYS A 70 -0.84 6.96 8.71
C LYS A 70 -0.18 8.31 8.85
N ASP A 71 -0.99 9.34 9.03
CA ASP A 71 -0.52 10.69 9.14
C ASP A 71 -0.12 10.98 10.58
N ASP A 72 1.04 11.60 10.73
CA ASP A 72 1.50 12.04 12.05
C ASP A 72 1.58 10.88 13.04
N TYR A 73 2.08 9.76 12.56
CA TYR A 73 2.12 8.60 13.42
C TYR A 73 3.12 8.76 14.56
N ARG A 74 4.03 9.67 14.40
CA ARG A 74 5.01 9.93 15.45
C ARG A 74 4.44 10.92 16.45
N LYS A 75 3.36 10.60 16.99
CA LYS A 75 2.69 11.45 17.94
C LYS A 75 3.53 11.73 19.14
N SER A 76 3.62 12.91 19.55
CA SER A 76 4.36 13.25 20.78
C SER A 76 3.46 13.65 21.88
#